data_a6caad8c5aa4bd7dabc883adbc790aa7
#
_entry.id   a6caad8c5aa4bd7dabc883adbc790aa7
#
_cell.length_a   1.000
_cell.length_b   1.000
_cell.length_c   1.000
_cell.angle_alpha   90.00
_cell.angle_beta   90.00
_cell.angle_gamma   90.00
#
_symmetry.space_group_name_H-M   'P 1'
#
loop_
_entity.id
_entity.type
_entity.pdbx_description
1 polymer ?
#
loop_
_entity_poly.entity_id
_entity_poly.type
_entity_poly.pdbx_seq_one_letter_code
_entity_poly.pdbx_strand_id
1 'polypeptide(L)'
;MGNNLIQVLLASIKAKITPLVTKFRQITSENFIRTRVIAKIREFFVLLFDVRPKNKKDYYEVFGWLISKKLAYAIVVVIGVLSMIYLVSIRSMYLPQKQEDGIKTYDYDDVMLRFAKGKVRIRGKSGYLAYEGDVEKGSVTGSGNLYGVDGTLLYQGEFAQNEYEGSGTQYYPDGTMHYKGAFSGNLYEGTGKLYRENGTLSYDGEFARGMKEGTGKLYAAGDKPVYEGSFSKDQLVYSALLGKSTAEVAQAYTGSRVIYRNDSDFTVLMPDIQALYIGVTDEANLEEQVMVDSVYVLKDSILIGDQECTTIKDLKAAFGEIVYEGNSIVTLPEAVAINYLNTKKQTMNGSVELETTDEYTDVITVNRIQDDYPVYLYSFRKDGLLYTFVCKDKNDTFSFYSIMSEEGAE
;
A
#
# COMPACT_ATOMS: atom_id res chain seq x y z
N MET A 1 -52.06 -10.70 30.21
CA MET A 1 -52.88 -11.58 29.35
C MET A 1 -52.27 -11.93 27.98
N GLY A 2 -51.19 -11.30 27.54
CA GLY A 2 -50.59 -11.55 26.22
C GLY A 2 -49.78 -12.84 26.03
N ASN A 3 -49.18 -13.36 27.10
CA ASN A 3 -48.28 -14.52 27.00
C ASN A 3 -48.99 -15.86 26.76
N ASN A 4 -50.26 -15.98 27.15
CA ASN A 4 -51.02 -17.21 26.94
C ASN A 4 -51.48 -17.42 25.49
N LEU A 5 -51.76 -16.36 24.78
CA LEU A 5 -52.22 -16.44 23.38
C LEU A 5 -51.10 -16.90 22.43
N ILE A 6 -49.91 -16.43 22.64
CA ILE A 6 -48.71 -16.80 21.82
C ILE A 6 -48.36 -18.28 22.09
N GLN A 7 -48.43 -18.75 23.34
CA GLN A 7 -48.15 -20.14 23.67
C GLN A 7 -49.20 -21.09 23.09
N VAL A 8 -50.46 -20.71 23.08
CA VAL A 8 -51.56 -21.49 22.46
C VAL A 8 -51.39 -21.53 20.94
N LEU A 9 -50.98 -20.40 20.33
CA LEU A 9 -50.73 -20.33 18.89
C LEU A 9 -49.51 -21.18 18.47
N LEU A 10 -48.42 -21.13 19.23
CA LEU A 10 -47.23 -21.96 19.03
C LEU A 10 -47.55 -23.45 19.23
N ALA A 11 -48.34 -23.81 20.21
CA ALA A 11 -48.78 -25.19 20.43
C ALA A 11 -49.65 -25.70 19.28
N SER A 12 -50.57 -24.88 18.75
CA SER A 12 -51.41 -25.20 17.60
C SER A 12 -50.60 -25.38 16.31
N ILE A 13 -49.60 -24.50 16.06
CA ILE A 13 -48.69 -24.61 14.93
C ILE A 13 -47.82 -25.87 15.05
N LYS A 14 -47.29 -26.15 16.24
CA LYS A 14 -46.51 -27.35 16.53
C LYS A 14 -47.32 -28.63 16.32
N ALA A 15 -48.57 -28.65 16.75
CA ALA A 15 -49.47 -29.78 16.56
C ALA A 15 -49.80 -30.06 15.08
N LYS A 16 -49.84 -29.04 14.21
CA LYS A 16 -50.07 -29.21 12.78
C LYS A 16 -48.79 -29.55 11.98
N ILE A 17 -47.66 -29.09 12.43
CA ILE A 17 -46.38 -29.31 11.73
C ILE A 17 -45.74 -30.65 12.13
N THR A 18 -45.88 -31.08 13.39
CA THR A 18 -45.26 -32.32 13.87
C THR A 18 -45.63 -33.54 13.02
N PRO A 19 -46.90 -33.78 12.65
CA PRO A 19 -47.27 -34.95 11.82
C PRO A 19 -46.69 -34.83 10.39
N LEU A 20 -46.54 -33.62 9.84
CA LEU A 20 -45.89 -33.38 8.53
C LEU A 20 -44.41 -33.70 8.60
N VAL A 21 -43.71 -33.24 9.62
CA VAL A 21 -42.26 -33.50 9.84
C VAL A 21 -42.03 -34.99 10.11
N THR A 22 -42.92 -35.64 10.88
CA THR A 22 -42.81 -37.07 11.14
C THR A 22 -43.05 -37.89 9.87
N LYS A 23 -44.05 -37.52 9.05
CA LYS A 23 -44.29 -38.12 7.75
C LYS A 23 -43.13 -37.93 6.78
N PHE A 24 -42.52 -36.74 6.77
CA PHE A 24 -41.36 -36.45 5.96
C PHE A 24 -40.13 -37.26 6.42
N ARG A 25 -39.89 -37.35 7.75
CA ARG A 25 -38.84 -38.23 8.30
C ARG A 25 -39.07 -39.71 8.01
N GLN A 26 -40.33 -40.18 8.02
CA GLN A 26 -40.63 -41.57 7.62
C GLN A 26 -40.34 -41.81 6.13
N ILE A 27 -40.67 -40.85 5.26
CA ILE A 27 -40.43 -40.95 3.80
C ILE A 27 -38.94 -40.88 3.46
N THR A 28 -38.16 -40.13 4.24
CA THR A 28 -36.71 -39.99 4.09
C THR A 28 -35.92 -41.00 4.93
N SER A 29 -36.56 -41.86 5.70
CA SER A 29 -35.84 -42.89 6.45
C SER A 29 -35.17 -43.90 5.49
N GLU A 30 -33.95 -44.29 5.82
CA GLU A 30 -33.15 -45.24 5.05
C GLU A 30 -33.92 -46.56 4.77
N ASN A 31 -34.69 -47.03 5.74
CA ASN A 31 -35.54 -48.20 5.60
C ASN A 31 -36.71 -48.00 4.61
N PHE A 32 -37.34 -46.82 4.58
CA PHE A 32 -38.42 -46.54 3.63
C PHE A 32 -37.87 -46.44 2.19
N ILE A 33 -36.76 -45.78 2.05
CA ILE A 33 -36.05 -45.63 0.74
C ILE A 33 -35.65 -47.04 0.26
N ARG A 34 -35.04 -47.83 1.13
CA ARG A 34 -34.50 -49.14 0.75
C ARG A 34 -35.63 -50.17 0.47
N THR A 35 -36.68 -50.18 1.25
CA THR A 35 -37.73 -51.22 1.13
C THR A 35 -38.86 -50.85 0.18
N ARG A 36 -39.20 -49.57 0.00
CA ARG A 36 -40.31 -49.17 -0.87
C ARG A 36 -39.86 -48.44 -2.14
N VAL A 37 -38.90 -47.54 -2.07
CA VAL A 37 -38.49 -46.79 -3.25
C VAL A 37 -37.57 -47.63 -4.12
N ILE A 38 -36.52 -48.25 -3.53
CA ILE A 38 -35.60 -49.12 -4.27
C ILE A 38 -36.31 -50.38 -4.77
N ALA A 39 -37.20 -50.96 -3.98
CA ALA A 39 -37.97 -52.13 -4.44
C ALA A 39 -38.88 -51.78 -5.63
N LYS A 40 -39.62 -50.65 -5.58
CA LYS A 40 -40.41 -50.19 -6.73
C LYS A 40 -39.57 -49.81 -7.95
N ILE A 41 -38.43 -49.19 -7.70
CA ILE A 41 -37.47 -48.92 -8.79
C ILE A 41 -36.96 -50.21 -9.39
N ARG A 42 -36.65 -51.21 -8.54
CA ARG A 42 -36.23 -52.54 -9.03
C ARG A 42 -37.35 -53.26 -9.77
N GLU A 43 -38.61 -53.27 -9.28
CA GLU A 43 -39.76 -53.78 -10.00
C GLU A 43 -39.98 -53.05 -11.32
N PHE A 44 -39.85 -51.74 -11.34
CA PHE A 44 -39.94 -50.95 -12.56
C PHE A 44 -38.87 -51.33 -13.57
N PHE A 45 -37.62 -51.50 -13.13
CA PHE A 45 -36.54 -51.92 -14.00
C PHE A 45 -36.72 -53.36 -14.48
N VAL A 46 -37.20 -54.29 -13.64
CA VAL A 46 -37.53 -55.68 -14.03
C VAL A 46 -38.63 -55.68 -15.08
N LEU A 47 -39.73 -54.91 -14.87
CA LEU A 47 -40.80 -54.74 -15.87
C LEU A 47 -40.30 -54.08 -17.16
N LEU A 48 -39.31 -53.21 -17.08
CA LEU A 48 -38.72 -52.50 -18.23
C LEU A 48 -37.84 -53.43 -19.06
N PHE A 49 -37.08 -54.33 -18.40
CA PHE A 49 -36.15 -55.27 -19.05
C PHE A 49 -36.79 -56.61 -19.42
N ASP A 50 -38.00 -56.95 -18.86
CA ASP A 50 -38.70 -58.19 -19.21
C ASP A 50 -39.64 -58.05 -20.42
N VAL A 51 -39.30 -57.12 -21.32
CA VAL A 51 -40.12 -56.92 -22.51
C VAL A 51 -39.50 -57.61 -23.72
N ARG A 52 -39.95 -58.79 -24.00
CA ARG A 52 -39.82 -59.43 -25.32
C ARG A 52 -40.93 -58.93 -26.23
N PRO A 53 -40.76 -57.99 -27.09
CA PRO A 53 -41.81 -57.53 -27.98
C PRO A 53 -42.16 -58.64 -28.95
N LYS A 54 -43.45 -58.89 -29.07
CA LYS A 54 -44.00 -60.01 -29.87
C LYS A 54 -44.13 -59.63 -31.35
N ASN A 55 -44.14 -58.39 -31.73
CA ASN A 55 -44.36 -57.90 -33.07
C ASN A 55 -43.25 -56.96 -33.57
N LYS A 56 -42.93 -57.02 -34.88
CA LYS A 56 -41.98 -56.04 -35.51
C LYS A 56 -42.34 -54.58 -35.33
N LYS A 57 -43.64 -54.29 -35.16
CA LYS A 57 -44.16 -52.93 -34.92
C LYS A 57 -43.73 -52.33 -33.56
N ASP A 58 -43.20 -53.13 -32.63
CA ASP A 58 -42.76 -52.71 -31.31
C ASP A 58 -41.27 -52.34 -31.25
N TYR A 59 -40.62 -52.31 -32.40
CA TYR A 59 -39.22 -51.94 -32.58
C TYR A 59 -39.08 -50.67 -33.40
N TYR A 60 -38.01 -49.92 -33.14
CA TYR A 60 -37.45 -48.92 -34.04
C TYR A 60 -36.30 -49.59 -34.80
N GLU A 61 -36.23 -49.32 -36.07
CA GLU A 61 -35.10 -49.70 -36.88
C GLU A 61 -34.14 -48.49 -36.98
N VAL A 62 -32.97 -48.60 -36.36
CA VAL A 62 -31.96 -47.55 -36.32
C VAL A 62 -30.64 -48.15 -36.76
N PHE A 63 -30.10 -47.69 -37.92
CA PHE A 63 -28.84 -48.21 -38.53
C PHE A 63 -28.80 -49.75 -38.67
N GLY A 64 -29.96 -50.36 -39.02
CA GLY A 64 -30.04 -51.82 -39.21
C GLY A 64 -30.19 -52.62 -37.91
N TRP A 65 -30.25 -51.98 -36.77
CA TRP A 65 -30.53 -52.58 -35.45
C TRP A 65 -31.99 -52.40 -35.05
N LEU A 66 -32.58 -53.48 -34.57
CA LEU A 66 -33.98 -53.43 -34.04
C LEU A 66 -33.92 -53.12 -32.53
N ILE A 67 -34.26 -51.88 -32.17
CA ILE A 67 -34.30 -51.43 -30.78
C ILE A 67 -35.77 -51.41 -30.29
N SER A 68 -36.08 -52.14 -29.21
CA SER A 68 -37.42 -52.11 -28.59
C SER A 68 -37.82 -50.66 -28.25
N LYS A 69 -39.04 -50.23 -28.67
CA LYS A 69 -39.59 -48.93 -28.35
C LYS A 69 -39.61 -48.66 -26.85
N LYS A 70 -39.90 -49.69 -26.03
CA LYS A 70 -39.89 -49.55 -24.57
C LYS A 70 -38.50 -49.37 -24.01
N LEU A 71 -37.49 -50.05 -24.56
CA LEU A 71 -36.08 -49.83 -24.17
C LEU A 71 -35.58 -48.44 -24.56
N ALA A 72 -35.92 -48.01 -25.78
CA ALA A 72 -35.58 -46.64 -26.19
C ALA A 72 -36.20 -45.57 -25.28
N TYR A 73 -37.49 -45.73 -24.91
CA TYR A 73 -38.18 -44.84 -23.98
C TYR A 73 -37.52 -44.87 -22.59
N ALA A 74 -37.18 -46.04 -22.08
CA ALA A 74 -36.46 -46.17 -20.81
C ALA A 74 -35.11 -45.47 -20.79
N ILE A 75 -34.33 -45.61 -21.85
CA ILE A 75 -33.04 -44.93 -21.99
C ILE A 75 -33.24 -43.41 -21.97
N VAL A 76 -34.22 -42.87 -22.69
CA VAL A 76 -34.56 -41.43 -22.66
C VAL A 76 -34.95 -40.98 -21.25
N VAL A 77 -35.77 -41.73 -20.53
CA VAL A 77 -36.13 -41.41 -19.15
C VAL A 77 -34.93 -41.42 -18.20
N VAL A 78 -34.06 -42.43 -18.32
CA VAL A 78 -32.84 -42.56 -17.51
C VAL A 78 -31.89 -41.39 -17.78
N ILE A 79 -31.67 -41.04 -19.06
CA ILE A 79 -30.85 -39.89 -19.46
C ILE A 79 -31.46 -38.60 -18.91
N GLY A 80 -32.79 -38.44 -19.00
CA GLY A 80 -33.48 -37.27 -18.48
C GLY A 80 -33.31 -37.14 -16.94
N VAL A 81 -33.45 -38.25 -16.20
CA VAL A 81 -33.25 -38.28 -14.74
C VAL A 81 -31.81 -38.02 -14.37
N LEU A 82 -30.83 -38.63 -15.07
CA LEU A 82 -29.40 -38.37 -14.85
C LEU A 82 -29.01 -36.91 -15.19
N SER A 83 -29.58 -36.38 -16.27
CA SER A 83 -29.37 -34.96 -16.64
C SER A 83 -29.99 -34.03 -15.57
N MET A 84 -31.16 -34.37 -15.03
CA MET A 84 -31.79 -33.60 -13.95
C MET A 84 -30.94 -33.66 -12.67
N ILE A 85 -30.48 -34.86 -12.26
CA ILE A 85 -29.59 -35.02 -11.10
C ILE A 85 -28.31 -34.24 -11.31
N TYR A 86 -27.71 -34.33 -12.49
CA TYR A 86 -26.52 -33.61 -12.86
C TYR A 86 -26.74 -32.08 -12.78
N LEU A 87 -27.83 -31.56 -13.35
CA LEU A 87 -28.19 -30.15 -13.27
C LEU A 87 -28.44 -29.66 -11.84
N VAL A 88 -29.12 -30.49 -11.02
CA VAL A 88 -29.38 -30.14 -9.60
C VAL A 88 -28.07 -30.17 -8.80
N SER A 89 -27.20 -31.16 -9.05
CA SER A 89 -25.88 -31.24 -8.40
C SER A 89 -24.96 -30.09 -8.84
N ILE A 90 -24.92 -29.76 -10.13
CA ILE A 90 -24.21 -28.60 -10.64
C ILE A 90 -24.79 -27.31 -10.04
N ARG A 91 -26.12 -27.19 -9.99
CA ARG A 91 -26.77 -26.00 -9.41
C ARG A 91 -26.41 -25.80 -7.94
N SER A 92 -26.34 -26.87 -7.14
CA SER A 92 -25.94 -26.76 -5.73
C SER A 92 -24.46 -26.47 -5.54
N MET A 93 -23.61 -26.90 -6.51
CA MET A 93 -22.17 -26.72 -6.48
C MET A 93 -21.70 -25.37 -7.05
N TYR A 94 -22.44 -24.82 -8.02
CA TYR A 94 -22.03 -23.60 -8.75
C TYR A 94 -22.90 -22.37 -8.47
N LEU A 95 -24.00 -22.48 -7.73
CA LEU A 95 -24.73 -21.28 -7.33
C LEU A 95 -24.12 -20.67 -6.07
N PRO A 96 -23.80 -19.37 -6.12
CA PRO A 96 -23.24 -18.68 -4.96
C PRO A 96 -24.20 -18.80 -3.77
N GLN A 97 -23.67 -19.20 -2.62
CA GLN A 97 -24.45 -19.30 -1.39
C GLN A 97 -24.82 -17.89 -0.93
N LYS A 98 -26.14 -17.67 -0.75
CA LYS A 98 -26.64 -16.42 -0.20
C LYS A 98 -26.71 -16.54 1.31
N GLN A 99 -25.98 -15.70 2.03
CA GLN A 99 -26.05 -15.60 3.48
C GLN A 99 -27.34 -14.87 3.93
N GLU A 100 -27.59 -14.83 5.24
CA GLU A 100 -28.78 -14.17 5.83
C GLU A 100 -28.86 -12.67 5.48
N ASP A 101 -27.70 -12.00 5.30
CA ASP A 101 -27.60 -10.59 4.86
C ASP A 101 -27.90 -10.37 3.37
N GLY A 102 -28.12 -11.43 2.62
CA GLY A 102 -28.44 -11.37 1.21
C GLY A 102 -27.24 -11.18 0.28
N ILE A 103 -26.00 -11.09 0.79
CA ILE A 103 -24.78 -10.98 0.01
C ILE A 103 -24.39 -12.36 -0.52
N LYS A 104 -24.09 -12.44 -1.82
CA LYS A 104 -23.66 -13.68 -2.46
C LYS A 104 -22.18 -13.92 -2.21
N THR A 105 -21.84 -15.17 -1.88
CA THR A 105 -20.45 -15.59 -1.69
C THR A 105 -20.01 -16.45 -2.86
N TYR A 106 -18.84 -16.15 -3.41
CA TYR A 106 -18.19 -16.86 -4.49
C TYR A 106 -16.81 -17.35 -4.05
N ASP A 107 -16.33 -18.43 -4.64
CA ASP A 107 -14.92 -18.79 -4.55
C ASP A 107 -14.10 -18.02 -5.60
N TYR A 108 -12.81 -17.79 -5.35
CA TYR A 108 -11.95 -16.96 -6.22
C TYR A 108 -11.87 -17.47 -7.67
N ASP A 109 -12.09 -18.76 -7.89
CA ASP A 109 -12.06 -19.43 -9.20
C ASP A 109 -13.46 -19.75 -9.75
N ASP A 110 -14.53 -19.26 -9.09
CA ASP A 110 -15.90 -19.49 -9.51
C ASP A 110 -16.18 -18.83 -10.86
N VAL A 111 -16.56 -19.63 -11.84
CA VAL A 111 -16.93 -19.16 -13.17
C VAL A 111 -18.10 -18.18 -13.14
N MET A 112 -19.00 -18.32 -12.15
CA MET A 112 -20.18 -17.45 -12.00
C MET A 112 -19.80 -16.03 -11.53
N LEU A 113 -18.60 -15.87 -10.95
CA LEU A 113 -18.08 -14.55 -10.58
C LEU A 113 -18.01 -13.60 -11.79
N ARG A 114 -17.74 -14.14 -13.01
CA ARG A 114 -17.70 -13.37 -14.26
C ARG A 114 -19.03 -12.70 -14.61
N PHE A 115 -20.12 -13.17 -14.04
CA PHE A 115 -21.45 -12.62 -14.26
C PHE A 115 -22.00 -11.90 -13.02
N ALA A 116 -21.19 -11.81 -11.97
CA ALA A 116 -21.55 -11.14 -10.73
C ALA A 116 -21.62 -9.61 -10.96
N LYS A 117 -22.59 -8.98 -10.29
CA LYS A 117 -22.77 -7.54 -10.23
C LYS A 117 -23.28 -7.13 -8.87
N GLY A 118 -22.75 -6.03 -8.32
CA GLY A 118 -23.06 -5.48 -7.00
C GLY A 118 -22.25 -6.14 -5.90
N LYS A 119 -22.70 -6.03 -4.65
CA LYS A 119 -21.95 -6.51 -3.47
C LYS A 119 -21.86 -8.03 -3.42
N VAL A 120 -20.63 -8.50 -3.25
CA VAL A 120 -20.30 -9.92 -3.11
C VAL A 120 -19.25 -10.13 -2.03
N ARG A 121 -19.13 -11.39 -1.58
CA ARG A 121 -17.97 -11.90 -0.85
C ARG A 121 -17.21 -12.87 -1.73
N ILE A 122 -15.89 -12.77 -1.73
CA ILE A 122 -15.02 -13.68 -2.47
C ILE A 122 -14.13 -14.40 -1.46
N ARG A 123 -14.15 -15.74 -1.49
CA ARG A 123 -13.27 -16.58 -0.68
C ARG A 123 -11.99 -16.90 -1.44
N GLY A 124 -10.86 -16.78 -0.77
CA GLY A 124 -9.56 -17.20 -1.27
C GLY A 124 -9.40 -18.73 -1.29
N LYS A 125 -8.28 -19.21 -1.83
CA LYS A 125 -7.97 -20.63 -2.06
C LYS A 125 -8.11 -21.50 -0.81
N SER A 126 -7.84 -20.96 0.38
CA SER A 126 -7.96 -21.67 1.66
C SER A 126 -9.34 -21.48 2.34
N GLY A 127 -10.31 -20.87 1.63
CA GLY A 127 -11.66 -20.64 2.14
C GLY A 127 -11.82 -19.41 3.03
N TYR A 128 -10.77 -18.63 3.26
CA TYR A 128 -10.85 -17.37 4.01
C TYR A 128 -11.57 -16.29 3.20
N LEU A 129 -12.19 -15.33 3.87
CA LEU A 129 -12.75 -14.15 3.20
C LEU A 129 -11.61 -13.30 2.65
N ALA A 130 -11.47 -13.25 1.31
CA ALA A 130 -10.45 -12.45 0.66
C ALA A 130 -10.94 -11.04 0.31
N TYR A 131 -12.22 -10.91 -0.09
CA TYR A 131 -12.80 -9.64 -0.50
C TYR A 131 -14.28 -9.56 -0.13
N GLU A 132 -14.73 -8.38 0.28
CA GLU A 132 -16.15 -8.04 0.42
C GLU A 132 -16.38 -6.64 -0.16
N GLY A 133 -17.20 -6.53 -1.21
CA GLY A 133 -17.46 -5.25 -1.87
C GLY A 133 -18.12 -5.41 -3.23
N ASP A 134 -18.07 -4.35 -4.02
CA ASP A 134 -18.71 -4.28 -5.31
C ASP A 134 -17.89 -4.95 -6.41
N VAL A 135 -18.57 -5.69 -7.29
CA VAL A 135 -17.99 -6.29 -8.49
C VAL A 135 -18.87 -5.99 -9.70
N GLU A 136 -18.25 -5.91 -10.85
CA GLU A 136 -18.93 -5.88 -12.14
C GLU A 136 -18.20 -6.75 -13.17
N LYS A 137 -18.92 -7.70 -13.77
CA LYS A 137 -18.39 -8.62 -14.80
C LYS A 137 -17.12 -9.38 -14.36
N GLY A 138 -17.04 -9.75 -13.08
CA GLY A 138 -15.93 -10.49 -12.50
C GLY A 138 -14.73 -9.64 -12.08
N SER A 139 -14.80 -8.32 -12.25
CA SER A 139 -13.79 -7.39 -11.76
C SER A 139 -14.26 -6.70 -10.50
N VAL A 140 -13.36 -6.53 -9.55
CA VAL A 140 -13.58 -5.71 -8.36
C VAL A 140 -13.66 -4.25 -8.81
N THR A 141 -14.69 -3.54 -8.34
CA THR A 141 -14.96 -2.14 -8.67
C THR A 141 -15.75 -1.48 -7.53
N GLY A 142 -15.91 -0.16 -7.56
CA GLY A 142 -16.62 0.55 -6.49
C GLY A 142 -15.97 0.36 -5.13
N SER A 143 -16.76 0.31 -4.06
CA SER A 143 -16.23 0.25 -2.69
C SER A 143 -16.09 -1.19 -2.20
N GLY A 144 -14.99 -1.48 -1.50
CA GLY A 144 -14.76 -2.80 -0.94
C GLY A 144 -13.65 -2.89 0.10
N ASN A 145 -13.56 -4.07 0.70
CA ASN A 145 -12.57 -4.44 1.70
C ASN A 145 -11.78 -5.66 1.19
N LEU A 146 -10.47 -5.60 1.25
CA LEU A 146 -9.55 -6.69 0.94
C LEU A 146 -8.95 -7.22 2.24
N TYR A 147 -8.89 -8.55 2.39
CA TYR A 147 -8.41 -9.21 3.60
C TYR A 147 -7.25 -10.16 3.31
N GLY A 148 -6.34 -10.26 4.26
CA GLY A 148 -5.29 -11.26 4.30
C GLY A 148 -5.81 -12.68 4.61
N VAL A 149 -4.93 -13.67 4.50
CA VAL A 149 -5.25 -15.09 4.77
C VAL A 149 -5.65 -15.32 6.22
N ASP A 150 -5.14 -14.52 7.12
CA ASP A 150 -5.43 -14.51 8.56
C ASP A 150 -6.69 -13.73 8.95
N GLY A 151 -7.35 -13.09 7.95
CA GLY A 151 -8.53 -12.26 8.15
C GLY A 151 -8.22 -10.79 8.46
N THR A 152 -6.94 -10.39 8.50
CA THR A 152 -6.55 -9.00 8.70
C THR A 152 -7.02 -8.15 7.52
N LEU A 153 -7.61 -6.98 7.80
CA LEU A 153 -7.97 -6.01 6.78
C LEU A 153 -6.68 -5.40 6.18
N LEU A 154 -6.50 -5.55 4.87
CA LEU A 154 -5.33 -5.04 4.14
C LEU A 154 -5.63 -3.73 3.39
N TYR A 155 -6.87 -3.58 2.91
CA TYR A 155 -7.29 -2.37 2.21
C TYR A 155 -8.79 -2.17 2.38
N GLN A 156 -9.19 -0.92 2.54
CA GLN A 156 -10.58 -0.47 2.53
C GLN A 156 -10.68 0.80 1.68
N GLY A 157 -11.45 0.76 0.61
CA GLY A 157 -11.55 1.92 -0.27
C GLY A 157 -12.23 1.60 -1.58
N GLU A 158 -11.93 2.44 -2.56
CA GLU A 158 -12.46 2.34 -3.91
C GLU A 158 -11.55 1.49 -4.79
N PHE A 159 -12.18 0.80 -5.75
CA PHE A 159 -11.52 -0.05 -6.73
C PHE A 159 -12.00 0.27 -8.14
N ALA A 160 -11.12 0.14 -9.12
CA ALA A 160 -11.45 0.10 -10.53
C ALA A 160 -10.66 -1.02 -11.20
N GLN A 161 -11.36 -1.94 -11.89
CA GLN A 161 -10.74 -3.02 -12.67
C GLN A 161 -9.72 -3.88 -11.89
N ASN A 162 -10.00 -4.19 -10.62
CA ASN A 162 -9.18 -4.93 -9.66
C ASN A 162 -7.96 -4.14 -9.12
N GLU A 163 -7.91 -2.84 -9.30
CA GLU A 163 -6.86 -1.97 -8.79
C GLU A 163 -7.44 -1.00 -7.77
N TYR A 164 -6.61 -0.57 -6.81
CA TYR A 164 -6.98 0.52 -5.89
C TYR A 164 -7.11 1.81 -6.69
N GLU A 165 -8.20 2.50 -6.49
CA GLU A 165 -8.52 3.74 -7.19
C GLU A 165 -9.27 4.68 -6.23
N GLY A 166 -9.23 5.99 -6.47
CA GLY A 166 -9.94 6.94 -5.63
C GLY A 166 -9.47 6.96 -4.18
N SER A 167 -10.38 7.11 -3.23
CA SER A 167 -10.05 7.21 -1.81
C SER A 167 -9.96 5.85 -1.14
N GLY A 168 -8.91 5.65 -0.32
CA GLY A 168 -8.74 4.40 0.39
C GLY A 168 -7.82 4.48 1.60
N THR A 169 -7.84 3.40 2.37
CA THR A 169 -6.93 3.15 3.50
C THR A 169 -6.29 1.78 3.32
N GLN A 170 -4.98 1.75 3.29
CA GLN A 170 -4.17 0.55 3.26
C GLN A 170 -3.62 0.27 4.65
N TYR A 171 -3.50 -1.00 5.00
CA TYR A 171 -3.02 -1.46 6.30
C TYR A 171 -1.80 -2.36 6.15
N TYR A 172 -0.96 -2.38 7.16
CA TYR A 172 0.10 -3.38 7.32
C TYR A 172 -0.48 -4.76 7.64
N PRO A 173 0.29 -5.85 7.50
CA PRO A 173 -0.18 -7.19 7.83
C PRO A 173 -0.60 -7.38 9.29
N ASP A 174 -0.13 -6.56 10.21
CA ASP A 174 -0.52 -6.55 11.63
C ASP A 174 -1.84 -5.79 11.89
N GLY A 175 -2.43 -5.17 10.85
CA GLY A 175 -3.66 -4.38 10.92
C GLY A 175 -3.46 -2.91 11.28
N THR A 176 -2.22 -2.44 11.51
CA THR A 176 -1.94 -1.02 11.68
C THR A 176 -2.09 -0.27 10.35
N MET A 177 -2.54 0.99 10.43
CA MET A 177 -2.71 1.82 9.23
C MET A 177 -1.34 2.09 8.58
N HIS A 178 -1.24 1.85 7.26
CA HIS A 178 -0.04 2.15 6.48
C HIS A 178 -0.19 3.45 5.69
N TYR A 179 -1.29 3.58 4.93
CA TYR A 179 -1.54 4.77 4.13
C TYR A 179 -3.03 5.10 4.14
N LYS A 180 -3.35 6.38 4.14
CA LYS A 180 -4.71 6.89 3.97
C LYS A 180 -4.69 8.09 3.03
N GLY A 181 -5.32 7.96 1.87
CA GLY A 181 -5.31 9.01 0.86
C GLY A 181 -5.92 8.55 -0.45
N ALA A 182 -5.54 9.24 -1.54
CA ALA A 182 -5.96 8.89 -2.87
C ALA A 182 -5.04 7.84 -3.50
N PHE A 183 -5.61 7.04 -4.40
CA PHE A 183 -4.93 6.01 -5.18
C PHE A 183 -5.26 6.17 -6.66
N SER A 184 -4.31 5.81 -7.50
CA SER A 184 -4.53 5.60 -8.94
C SER A 184 -3.70 4.42 -9.43
N GLY A 185 -4.36 3.38 -9.95
CA GLY A 185 -3.72 2.17 -10.44
C GLY A 185 -2.83 1.47 -9.39
N ASN A 186 -3.30 1.31 -8.14
CA ASN A 186 -2.57 0.75 -6.98
C ASN A 186 -1.45 1.66 -6.41
N LEU A 187 -1.22 2.83 -6.96
CA LEU A 187 -0.18 3.76 -6.50
C LEU A 187 -0.81 4.89 -5.69
N TYR A 188 -0.07 5.43 -4.73
CA TYR A 188 -0.48 6.65 -4.02
C TYR A 188 -0.47 7.82 -4.99
N GLU A 189 -1.53 8.62 -4.93
CA GLU A 189 -1.72 9.78 -5.82
C GLU A 189 -2.41 10.92 -5.05
N GLY A 190 -2.11 12.18 -5.41
CA GLY A 190 -2.69 13.32 -4.72
C GLY A 190 -2.31 13.41 -3.25
N THR A 191 -3.21 13.87 -2.39
CA THR A 191 -2.92 14.06 -0.97
C THR A 191 -3.15 12.79 -0.15
N GLY A 192 -2.25 12.53 0.81
CA GLY A 192 -2.34 11.36 1.67
C GLY A 192 -1.43 11.42 2.90
N LYS A 193 -1.68 10.49 3.82
CA LYS A 193 -0.92 10.30 5.06
C LYS A 193 -0.29 8.93 5.07
N LEU A 194 1.02 8.87 5.30
CA LEU A 194 1.79 7.64 5.42
C LEU A 194 2.16 7.43 6.88
N TYR A 195 1.98 6.21 7.37
CA TYR A 195 2.24 5.80 8.75
C TYR A 195 3.34 4.73 8.79
N ARG A 196 4.05 4.64 9.90
CA ARG A 196 4.99 3.56 10.20
C ARG A 196 4.26 2.35 10.77
N GLU A 197 4.92 1.20 10.81
CA GLU A 197 4.39 -0.04 11.41
C GLU A 197 3.96 0.14 12.88
N ASN A 198 4.61 1.03 13.63
CA ASN A 198 4.23 1.36 15.00
C ASN A 198 3.00 2.31 15.10
N GLY A 199 2.34 2.60 13.98
CA GLY A 199 1.15 3.45 13.90
C GLY A 199 1.42 4.96 13.95
N THR A 200 2.67 5.41 14.11
CA THR A 200 2.99 6.84 14.13
C THR A 200 3.00 7.44 12.73
N LEU A 201 2.54 8.69 12.60
CA LEU A 201 2.56 9.41 11.33
C LEU A 201 4.00 9.60 10.84
N SER A 202 4.25 9.32 9.56
CA SER A 202 5.55 9.47 8.90
C SER A 202 5.58 10.66 7.95
N TYR A 203 4.50 10.82 7.18
CA TYR A 203 4.38 11.88 6.20
C TYR A 203 2.91 12.28 6.01
N ASP A 204 2.66 13.56 5.77
CA ASP A 204 1.36 14.14 5.43
C ASP A 204 1.58 15.15 4.29
N GLY A 205 1.15 14.81 3.08
CA GLY A 205 1.43 15.63 1.91
C GLY A 205 1.00 15.01 0.60
N GLU A 206 1.61 15.51 -0.48
CA GLU A 206 1.29 15.12 -1.83
C GLU A 206 2.12 13.92 -2.29
N PHE A 207 1.50 13.10 -3.14
CA PHE A 207 2.10 11.93 -3.77
C PHE A 207 1.82 11.97 -5.27
N ALA A 208 2.79 11.51 -6.04
CA ALA A 208 2.63 11.22 -7.46
C ALA A 208 3.27 9.88 -7.79
N ARG A 209 2.51 8.99 -8.42
CA ARG A 209 2.98 7.64 -8.83
C ARG A 209 3.61 6.83 -7.68
N GLY A 210 3.05 6.94 -6.48
CA GLY A 210 3.50 6.22 -5.29
C GLY A 210 4.64 6.89 -4.52
N MET A 211 5.23 7.98 -5.01
CA MET A 211 6.34 8.71 -4.40
C MET A 211 5.83 10.03 -3.80
N LYS A 212 6.50 10.50 -2.72
CA LYS A 212 6.26 11.85 -2.19
C LYS A 212 6.67 12.88 -3.25
N GLU A 213 5.77 13.80 -3.53
CA GLU A 213 5.94 14.84 -4.53
C GLU A 213 5.26 16.13 -4.04
N GLY A 214 5.64 17.31 -4.55
CA GLY A 214 5.00 18.57 -4.16
C GLY A 214 5.26 18.95 -2.71
N THR A 215 4.23 19.42 -2.00
CA THR A 215 4.36 19.89 -0.62
C THR A 215 3.95 18.85 0.41
N GLY A 216 4.65 18.84 1.54
CA GLY A 216 4.32 17.90 2.61
C GLY A 216 5.08 18.14 3.90
N LYS A 217 4.64 17.41 4.94
CA LYS A 217 5.25 17.41 6.27
C LYS A 217 5.85 16.06 6.59
N LEU A 218 7.10 16.06 7.00
CA LEU A 218 7.81 14.88 7.49
C LEU A 218 7.75 14.86 9.02
N TYR A 219 7.55 13.69 9.61
CA TYR A 219 7.43 13.50 11.04
C TYR A 219 8.51 12.57 11.58
N ALA A 220 9.10 12.91 12.73
CA ALA A 220 9.95 12.00 13.51
C ALA A 220 9.11 10.94 14.25
N ALA A 221 9.76 10.07 14.99
CA ALA A 221 9.09 9.15 15.90
C ALA A 221 8.26 9.95 16.94
N GLY A 222 7.01 9.52 17.18
CA GLY A 222 6.09 10.19 18.11
C GLY A 222 5.31 11.36 17.54
N ASP A 223 5.08 11.36 16.22
CA ASP A 223 4.24 12.34 15.49
C ASP A 223 4.73 13.80 15.60
N LYS A 224 6.01 14.02 15.92
CA LYS A 224 6.62 15.34 15.97
C LYS A 224 7.02 15.79 14.56
N PRO A 225 6.51 16.91 14.04
CA PRO A 225 6.93 17.41 12.74
C PRO A 225 8.40 17.83 12.79
N VAL A 226 9.17 17.42 11.80
CA VAL A 226 10.61 17.74 11.68
C VAL A 226 10.93 18.55 10.43
N TYR A 227 10.05 18.54 9.44
CA TYR A 227 10.20 19.30 8.22
C TYR A 227 8.84 19.54 7.57
N GLU A 228 8.64 20.74 7.05
CA GLU A 228 7.53 21.11 6.17
C GLU A 228 8.10 21.82 4.95
N GLY A 229 7.88 21.28 3.77
CA GLY A 229 8.43 21.86 2.54
C GLY A 229 8.22 20.99 1.32
N SER A 230 9.09 21.20 0.31
CA SER A 230 8.97 20.57 -0.99
C SER A 230 9.65 19.21 -1.05
N PHE A 231 9.01 18.29 -1.75
CA PHE A 231 9.51 16.94 -2.04
C PHE A 231 9.49 16.70 -3.54
N SER A 232 10.43 15.91 -4.02
CA SER A 232 10.41 15.35 -5.36
C SER A 232 10.98 13.94 -5.34
N LYS A 233 10.20 12.96 -5.88
CA LYS A 233 10.59 11.55 -5.99
C LYS A 233 11.07 10.97 -4.64
N ASP A 234 10.28 11.15 -3.59
CA ASP A 234 10.56 10.76 -2.20
C ASP A 234 11.67 11.55 -1.49
N GLN A 235 12.40 12.43 -2.19
CA GLN A 235 13.49 13.22 -1.62
C GLN A 235 13.04 14.63 -1.28
N LEU A 236 13.69 15.22 -0.26
CA LEU A 236 13.52 16.63 0.04
C LEU A 236 14.18 17.48 -1.06
N VAL A 237 13.51 18.53 -1.44
CA VAL A 237 14.07 19.56 -2.35
C VAL A 237 14.78 20.61 -1.50
N TYR A 238 16.06 20.38 -1.20
CA TYR A 238 16.86 21.23 -0.33
C TYR A 238 17.03 22.66 -0.86
N SER A 239 17.09 22.82 -2.19
CA SER A 239 17.15 24.15 -2.83
C SER A 239 15.92 25.01 -2.55
N ALA A 240 14.77 24.40 -2.19
CA ALA A 240 13.59 25.16 -1.79
C ALA A 240 13.71 25.90 -0.44
N LEU A 241 14.81 25.67 0.28
CA LEU A 241 15.16 26.44 1.50
C LEU A 241 15.86 27.77 1.17
N LEU A 242 16.53 27.85 0.02
CA LEU A 242 17.25 29.08 -0.40
C LEU A 242 16.28 30.26 -0.53
N GLY A 243 16.71 31.42 -0.08
CA GLY A 243 15.94 32.64 -0.12
C GLY A 243 14.72 32.68 0.84
N LYS A 244 14.50 31.64 1.65
CA LYS A 244 13.53 31.71 2.74
C LYS A 244 14.11 32.44 3.95
N SER A 245 13.27 33.12 4.73
CA SER A 245 13.69 33.64 6.00
C SER A 245 14.00 32.51 6.99
N THR A 246 14.94 32.71 7.87
CA THR A 246 15.28 31.72 8.91
C THR A 246 14.12 31.47 9.86
N ALA A 247 13.23 32.44 10.04
CA ALA A 247 12.00 32.28 10.80
C ALA A 247 11.04 31.29 10.14
N GLU A 248 10.87 31.35 8.79
CA GLU A 248 10.07 30.38 8.04
C GLU A 248 10.67 28.97 8.12
N VAL A 249 12.00 28.85 7.99
CA VAL A 249 12.68 27.55 8.12
C VAL A 249 12.56 27.00 9.53
N ALA A 250 12.71 27.85 10.57
CA ALA A 250 12.54 27.42 11.97
C ALA A 250 11.11 26.98 12.27
N GLN A 251 10.12 27.62 11.67
CA GLN A 251 8.72 27.20 11.77
C GLN A 251 8.46 25.85 11.08
N ALA A 252 9.04 25.66 9.91
CA ALA A 252 8.91 24.42 9.12
C ALA A 252 9.75 23.26 9.70
N TYR A 253 10.79 23.57 10.49
CA TYR A 253 11.71 22.58 11.04
C TYR A 253 11.96 22.79 12.53
N THR A 254 11.29 22.02 13.36
CA THR A 254 11.33 22.17 14.83
C THR A 254 12.58 21.59 15.51
N GLY A 255 13.41 20.87 14.79
CA GLY A 255 14.63 20.20 15.28
C GLY A 255 15.92 20.95 14.98
N SER A 256 15.84 22.18 14.44
CA SER A 256 17.00 22.98 14.08
C SER A 256 17.83 23.41 15.30
N ARG A 257 19.15 23.45 15.15
CA ARG A 257 20.09 23.88 16.19
C ARG A 257 21.13 24.83 15.59
N VAL A 258 21.24 26.02 16.15
CA VAL A 258 22.33 26.94 15.82
C VAL A 258 23.62 26.35 16.36
N ILE A 259 24.60 26.09 15.49
CA ILE A 259 25.89 25.49 15.85
C ILE A 259 27.05 26.46 15.76
N TYR A 260 26.86 27.56 15.04
CA TYR A 260 27.83 28.62 14.89
C TYR A 260 27.13 29.95 14.63
N ARG A 261 27.68 31.05 15.14
CA ARG A 261 27.22 32.42 14.91
C ARG A 261 28.37 33.38 14.97
N ASN A 262 28.45 34.28 14.00
CA ASN A 262 29.28 35.47 14.04
C ASN A 262 28.42 36.74 13.85
N ASP A 263 29.00 37.91 13.57
CA ASP A 263 28.28 39.16 13.48
C ASP A 263 27.41 39.28 12.22
N SER A 264 27.71 38.52 11.16
CA SER A 264 27.05 38.60 9.85
C SER A 264 26.32 37.34 9.42
N ASP A 265 26.75 36.19 9.91
CA ASP A 265 26.18 34.92 9.50
C ASP A 265 26.04 33.93 10.66
N PHE A 266 25.22 32.91 10.46
CA PHE A 266 25.08 31.79 11.39
C PHE A 266 24.83 30.50 10.66
N THR A 267 25.29 29.39 11.23
CA THR A 267 25.09 28.05 10.71
C THR A 267 24.09 27.32 11.59
N VAL A 268 23.06 26.76 10.95
CA VAL A 268 22.01 25.97 11.59
C VAL A 268 22.04 24.55 11.11
N LEU A 269 22.17 23.59 12.03
CA LEU A 269 22.13 22.17 11.75
C LEU A 269 20.69 21.66 11.84
N MET A 270 20.28 20.88 10.86
CA MET A 270 19.00 20.16 10.78
C MET A 270 19.27 18.65 10.69
N PRO A 271 19.50 17.96 11.83
CA PRO A 271 20.02 16.59 11.85
C PRO A 271 19.06 15.56 11.25
N ASP A 272 17.77 15.73 11.44
CA ASP A 272 16.75 14.76 10.98
C ASP A 272 16.62 14.73 9.45
N ILE A 273 16.94 15.82 8.77
CA ILE A 273 16.98 15.91 7.31
C ILE A 273 18.40 15.92 6.74
N GLN A 274 19.40 15.72 7.59
CA GLN A 274 20.83 15.67 7.21
C GLN A 274 21.29 16.87 6.39
N ALA A 275 20.94 18.07 6.84
CA ALA A 275 21.33 19.30 6.21
C ALA A 275 21.77 20.34 7.25
N LEU A 276 22.55 21.30 6.82
CA LEU A 276 22.77 22.57 7.51
C LEU A 276 22.56 23.72 6.51
N TYR A 277 22.22 24.87 7.01
CA TYR A 277 22.14 26.07 6.19
C TYR A 277 22.90 27.23 6.83
N ILE A 278 23.28 28.18 6.00
CA ILE A 278 23.88 29.47 6.41
C ILE A 278 22.80 30.52 6.21
N GLY A 279 22.57 31.28 7.25
CA GLY A 279 21.77 32.48 7.17
C GLY A 279 22.71 33.70 7.21
N VAL A 280 22.50 34.62 6.28
CA VAL A 280 23.25 35.85 6.21
C VAL A 280 22.35 37.02 6.57
N THR A 281 22.85 37.90 7.45
CA THR A 281 22.15 39.14 7.82
C THR A 281 22.53 40.24 6.82
N ASP A 282 21.53 40.90 6.25
CA ASP A 282 21.78 42.14 5.51
C ASP A 282 22.19 43.25 6.51
N GLU A 283 23.35 43.88 6.29
CA GLU A 283 23.89 44.96 7.18
C GLU A 283 22.94 46.14 7.36
N ALA A 284 21.95 46.27 6.47
CA ALA A 284 20.97 47.37 6.53
C ALA A 284 19.77 47.07 7.44
N ASN A 285 19.50 45.82 7.84
CA ASN A 285 18.31 45.40 8.57
C ASN A 285 18.61 44.30 9.63
N LEU A 286 19.32 44.70 10.68
CA LEU A 286 19.77 43.81 11.77
C LEU A 286 18.65 43.11 12.58
N GLU A 287 17.39 43.36 12.32
CA GLU A 287 16.30 42.85 13.16
C GLU A 287 15.22 42.02 12.44
N GLU A 288 15.08 42.01 11.13
CA GLU A 288 13.85 41.44 10.56
C GLU A 288 13.98 40.31 9.52
N GLN A 289 15.02 40.16 8.75
CA GLN A 289 15.04 39.08 7.73
C GLN A 289 16.44 38.52 7.44
N VAL A 290 16.84 37.56 8.24
CA VAL A 290 17.97 36.70 7.87
C VAL A 290 17.49 35.67 6.87
N MET A 291 18.10 35.68 5.69
CA MET A 291 17.73 34.77 4.60
C MET A 291 18.70 33.59 4.51
N VAL A 292 18.20 32.44 4.12
CA VAL A 292 19.05 31.28 3.83
C VAL A 292 19.78 31.51 2.53
N ASP A 293 21.12 31.66 2.59
CA ASP A 293 21.99 31.89 1.48
C ASP A 293 22.48 30.58 0.82
N SER A 294 22.89 29.63 1.63
CA SER A 294 23.37 28.34 1.17
C SER A 294 22.88 27.18 2.04
N VAL A 295 22.72 26.02 1.43
CA VAL A 295 22.31 24.78 2.08
C VAL A 295 23.37 23.70 1.81
N TYR A 296 23.89 23.10 2.88
CA TYR A 296 24.80 21.97 2.84
C TYR A 296 24.05 20.69 3.13
N VAL A 297 24.05 19.78 2.17
CA VAL A 297 23.37 18.49 2.27
C VAL A 297 24.37 17.42 2.67
N LEU A 298 24.24 16.87 3.86
CA LEU A 298 25.17 15.94 4.50
C LEU A 298 24.93 14.49 4.01
N LYS A 299 24.95 14.31 2.69
CA LYS A 299 24.73 13.03 2.00
C LYS A 299 25.81 12.84 0.93
N ASP A 300 26.17 11.60 0.71
CA ASP A 300 27.09 11.13 -0.31
C ASP A 300 26.37 10.67 -1.60
N SER A 301 25.12 11.05 -1.76
CA SER A 301 24.31 10.82 -2.97
C SER A 301 23.38 11.99 -3.25
N ILE A 302 23.05 12.17 -4.51
CA ILE A 302 22.05 13.15 -4.99
C ILE A 302 21.25 12.55 -6.15
N LEU A 303 19.95 12.80 -6.17
CA LEU A 303 19.08 12.43 -7.29
C LEU A 303 18.99 13.59 -8.29
N ILE A 304 19.38 13.35 -9.55
CA ILE A 304 19.26 14.30 -10.65
C ILE A 304 18.38 13.69 -11.73
N GLY A 305 17.18 14.22 -11.90
CA GLY A 305 16.16 13.58 -12.73
C GLY A 305 15.75 12.23 -12.13
N ASP A 306 16.03 11.13 -12.85
CA ASP A 306 15.77 9.76 -12.39
C ASP A 306 17.05 9.01 -12.02
N GLN A 307 18.20 9.68 -12.07
CA GLN A 307 19.49 9.06 -11.80
C GLN A 307 19.99 9.44 -10.41
N GLU A 308 20.25 8.43 -9.57
CA GLU A 308 21.00 8.62 -8.34
C GLU A 308 22.49 8.68 -8.67
N CYS A 309 23.13 9.80 -8.29
CA CYS A 309 24.53 10.08 -8.51
C CYS A 309 25.28 9.92 -7.19
N THR A 310 26.24 9.02 -7.14
CA THR A 310 27.12 8.76 -5.98
C THR A 310 28.59 9.01 -6.32
N THR A 311 28.91 9.15 -7.60
CA THR A 311 30.27 9.37 -8.08
C THR A 311 30.36 10.66 -8.87
N ILE A 312 31.58 11.23 -8.94
CA ILE A 312 31.87 12.42 -9.77
C ILE A 312 31.63 12.12 -11.26
N LYS A 313 31.82 10.89 -11.69
CA LYS A 313 31.51 10.47 -13.06
C LYS A 313 30.00 10.59 -13.34
N ASP A 314 29.16 10.15 -12.40
CA ASP A 314 27.69 10.27 -12.52
C ASP A 314 27.28 11.74 -12.57
N LEU A 315 27.89 12.58 -11.71
CA LEU A 315 27.66 14.02 -11.68
C LEU A 315 28.02 14.69 -13.00
N LYS A 316 29.17 14.37 -13.57
CA LYS A 316 29.58 14.89 -14.90
C LYS A 316 28.59 14.52 -15.99
N ALA A 317 28.00 13.30 -15.91
CA ALA A 317 26.99 12.87 -16.87
C ALA A 317 25.61 13.58 -16.64
N ALA A 318 25.25 13.85 -15.40
CA ALA A 318 23.94 14.42 -15.03
C ALA A 318 23.88 15.96 -15.10
N PHE A 319 25.00 16.65 -14.75
CA PHE A 319 25.07 18.11 -14.74
C PHE A 319 25.68 18.67 -16.01
N GLY A 320 26.62 17.95 -16.67
CA GLY A 320 27.33 18.41 -17.85
C GLY A 320 28.65 19.09 -17.51
N GLU A 321 28.81 20.36 -17.86
CA GLU A 321 30.09 21.10 -17.75
C GLU A 321 30.44 21.42 -16.29
N ILE A 322 31.70 21.23 -15.93
CA ILE A 322 32.25 21.60 -14.63
C ILE A 322 32.54 23.09 -14.63
N VAL A 323 32.05 23.81 -13.63
CA VAL A 323 32.33 25.22 -13.40
C VAL A 323 33.68 25.39 -12.69
N TYR A 324 33.97 24.54 -11.73
CA TYR A 324 35.21 24.53 -10.97
C TYR A 324 35.62 23.09 -10.62
N GLU A 325 36.92 22.81 -10.74
CA GLU A 325 37.53 21.56 -10.26
C GLU A 325 38.93 21.93 -9.69
N GLY A 326 39.16 21.63 -8.41
CA GLY A 326 40.45 21.93 -7.80
C GLY A 326 40.55 21.65 -6.31
N ASN A 327 41.79 21.79 -5.80
CA ASN A 327 42.06 21.77 -4.38
C ASN A 327 41.55 23.06 -3.72
N SER A 328 40.99 22.92 -2.53
CA SER A 328 40.56 24.02 -1.69
C SER A 328 40.89 23.75 -0.22
N ILE A 329 40.84 24.79 0.57
CA ILE A 329 40.85 24.69 2.03
C ILE A 329 39.42 24.82 2.50
N VAL A 330 39.06 24.07 3.50
CA VAL A 330 37.67 24.03 4.03
C VAL A 330 37.27 25.39 4.53
N THR A 331 36.11 25.85 4.10
CA THR A 331 35.42 26.98 4.74
C THR A 331 34.80 26.50 6.09
N LEU A 332 34.45 27.43 6.96
CA LEU A 332 33.90 27.11 8.26
C LEU A 332 32.64 26.19 8.22
N PRO A 333 31.67 26.42 7.32
CA PRO A 333 30.52 25.53 7.20
C PRO A 333 30.87 24.11 6.76
N GLU A 334 31.83 23.98 5.86
CA GLU A 334 32.31 22.68 5.39
C GLU A 334 33.02 21.92 6.52
N ALA A 335 33.85 22.64 7.32
CA ALA A 335 34.47 22.06 8.52
C ALA A 335 33.43 21.53 9.53
N VAL A 336 32.35 22.26 9.73
CA VAL A 336 31.22 21.83 10.58
C VAL A 336 30.56 20.58 10.00
N ALA A 337 30.31 20.53 8.69
CA ALA A 337 29.75 19.36 8.02
C ALA A 337 30.64 18.13 8.17
N ILE A 338 31.94 18.27 7.96
CA ILE A 338 32.94 17.20 8.10
C ILE A 338 32.95 16.67 9.55
N ASN A 339 32.99 17.57 10.53
CA ASN A 339 32.97 17.19 11.94
C ASN A 339 31.68 16.45 12.32
N TYR A 340 30.54 16.92 11.87
CA TYR A 340 29.25 16.25 12.09
C TYR A 340 29.27 14.83 11.51
N LEU A 341 29.69 14.66 10.26
CA LEU A 341 29.74 13.35 9.60
C LEU A 341 30.73 12.40 10.29
N ASN A 342 31.88 12.89 10.73
CA ASN A 342 32.87 12.10 11.46
C ASN A 342 32.35 11.66 12.82
N THR A 343 31.67 12.52 13.57
CA THR A 343 31.06 12.22 14.85
C THR A 343 29.95 11.17 14.69
N LYS A 344 29.10 11.31 13.65
CA LYS A 344 28.06 10.33 13.35
C LYS A 344 28.62 8.95 13.04
N LYS A 345 29.70 8.85 12.27
CA LYS A 345 30.40 7.58 11.98
C LYS A 345 30.98 6.93 13.25
N GLN A 346 31.53 7.71 14.17
CA GLN A 346 32.05 7.22 15.45
C GLN A 346 30.94 6.72 16.36
N THR A 347 29.80 7.41 16.44
CA THR A 347 28.61 7.00 17.22
C THR A 347 28.02 5.69 16.69
N MET A 348 27.95 5.51 15.36
CA MET A 348 27.51 4.24 14.75
C MET A 348 28.46 3.06 15.05
N ASN A 349 29.76 3.34 15.28
CA ASN A 349 30.75 2.34 15.65
C ASN A 349 30.84 2.07 17.16
N GLY A 350 29.95 2.62 17.97
CA GLY A 350 29.77 2.24 19.39
C GLY A 350 30.74 2.87 20.38
N SER A 351 31.36 4.01 20.06
CA SER A 351 32.39 4.58 20.93
C SER A 351 32.41 6.10 21.05
N VAL A 352 31.29 6.77 21.29
CA VAL A 352 31.24 8.10 21.93
C VAL A 352 29.85 8.40 22.46
N GLU A 353 29.67 8.53 23.79
CA GLU A 353 28.55 9.25 24.40
C GLU A 353 28.74 10.74 24.16
N LEU A 354 27.74 11.39 23.55
CA LEU A 354 27.64 12.85 23.52
C LEU A 354 27.30 13.32 24.94
N GLU A 355 28.25 13.89 25.64
CA GLU A 355 27.97 14.62 26.88
C GLU A 355 27.04 15.80 26.55
N THR A 356 25.78 15.69 26.93
CA THR A 356 24.82 16.79 26.98
C THR A 356 25.16 17.63 28.20
N THR A 357 25.90 18.72 28.03
CA THR A 357 26.06 19.71 29.08
C THR A 357 24.88 20.66 29.07
N ASP A 358 24.18 20.65 30.20
CA ASP A 358 23.29 21.61 30.84
C ASP A 358 22.62 22.75 30.04
N GLU A 359 21.34 22.72 30.16
CA GLU A 359 20.19 23.61 30.32
C GLU A 359 20.15 25.00 29.65
N TYR A 360 21.22 25.57 29.07
CA TYR A 360 21.18 26.94 28.53
C TYR A 360 21.96 27.23 27.26
N THR A 361 22.44 26.26 26.54
CA THR A 361 23.08 26.48 25.22
C THR A 361 22.67 25.43 24.21
N ASP A 362 21.71 25.74 23.36
CA ASP A 362 21.44 25.01 22.11
C ASP A 362 22.57 25.15 21.08
N VAL A 363 23.71 25.62 21.47
CA VAL A 363 24.93 25.75 20.70
C VAL A 363 25.76 24.49 20.92
N ILE A 364 25.82 23.63 19.93
CA ILE A 364 26.86 22.59 19.88
C ILE A 364 28.19 23.34 19.75
N THR A 365 28.90 23.52 20.85
CA THR A 365 30.24 24.10 20.83
C THR A 365 31.13 23.10 20.07
N VAL A 366 31.38 23.37 18.81
CA VAL A 366 32.36 22.59 18.01
C VAL A 366 33.74 22.94 18.57
N ASN A 367 34.12 22.26 19.65
CA ASN A 367 35.46 22.42 20.21
C ASN A 367 36.48 21.89 19.22
N ARG A 368 37.22 22.81 18.58
CA ARG A 368 38.25 22.62 17.57
C ARG A 368 37.72 22.22 16.20
N ILE A 369 37.18 23.18 15.46
CA ILE A 369 37.14 23.11 14.00
C ILE A 369 38.62 23.19 13.55
N GLN A 370 39.10 22.14 12.89
CA GLN A 370 40.42 22.15 12.27
C GLN A 370 40.26 22.94 10.98
N ASP A 371 40.69 24.23 11.00
CA ASP A 371 40.47 25.19 9.91
C ASP A 371 41.24 24.89 8.61
N ASP A 372 42.15 23.90 8.64
CA ASP A 372 43.06 23.59 7.54
C ASP A 372 42.85 22.18 6.97
N TYR A 373 41.62 21.79 6.71
CA TYR A 373 41.37 20.49 6.09
C TYR A 373 41.41 20.62 4.56
N PRO A 374 42.44 20.06 3.87
CA PRO A 374 42.46 20.10 2.42
C PRO A 374 41.38 19.21 1.84
N VAL A 375 40.62 19.76 0.91
CA VAL A 375 39.54 19.06 0.19
C VAL A 375 39.71 19.27 -1.31
N TYR A 376 39.06 18.44 -2.10
CA TYR A 376 38.94 18.60 -3.53
C TYR A 376 37.47 18.91 -3.88
N LEU A 377 37.24 20.01 -4.62
CA LEU A 377 35.92 20.48 -4.95
C LEU A 377 35.60 20.25 -6.42
N TYR A 378 34.34 19.91 -6.68
CA TYR A 378 33.76 19.92 -8.01
C TYR A 378 32.49 20.76 -7.96
N SER A 379 32.45 21.82 -8.76
CA SER A 379 31.25 22.66 -8.84
C SER A 379 30.58 22.53 -10.20
N PHE A 380 29.27 22.46 -10.18
CA PHE A 380 28.43 22.34 -11.37
C PHE A 380 27.29 23.37 -11.29
N ARG A 381 26.85 23.83 -12.44
CA ARG A 381 25.75 24.78 -12.58
C ARG A 381 24.53 24.04 -13.14
N LYS A 382 23.37 24.22 -12.52
CA LYS A 382 22.13 23.68 -13.03
C LYS A 382 20.93 24.49 -12.51
N ASP A 383 20.02 24.86 -13.42
CA ASP A 383 18.73 25.51 -13.09
C ASP A 383 18.90 26.80 -12.25
N GLY A 384 19.98 27.63 -12.55
CA GLY A 384 20.27 28.86 -11.81
C GLY A 384 20.86 28.65 -10.41
N LEU A 385 21.32 27.43 -10.12
CA LEU A 385 21.93 27.03 -8.86
C LEU A 385 23.36 26.55 -9.09
N LEU A 386 24.25 26.85 -8.13
CA LEU A 386 25.58 26.31 -8.05
C LEU A 386 25.58 25.14 -7.03
N TYR A 387 26.00 23.97 -7.49
CA TYR A 387 26.21 22.78 -6.68
C TYR A 387 27.70 22.54 -6.51
N THR A 388 28.17 22.51 -5.27
CA THR A 388 29.57 22.23 -4.98
C THR A 388 29.71 20.96 -4.18
N PHE A 389 30.32 19.95 -4.76
CA PHE A 389 30.55 18.64 -4.17
C PHE A 389 31.93 18.61 -3.50
N VAL A 390 31.97 18.22 -2.24
CA VAL A 390 33.17 18.19 -1.42
C VAL A 390 33.66 16.73 -1.33
N CYS A 391 34.89 16.55 -1.85
CA CYS A 391 35.61 15.28 -1.85
C CYS A 391 36.81 15.35 -0.91
N LYS A 392 37.20 14.21 -0.33
CA LYS A 392 38.40 14.14 0.50
C LYS A 392 39.70 14.39 -0.32
N ASP A 393 39.69 13.87 -1.53
CA ASP A 393 40.76 14.00 -2.49
C ASP A 393 40.18 13.95 -3.92
N LYS A 394 41.02 13.97 -4.95
CA LYS A 394 40.58 13.82 -6.36
C LYS A 394 40.07 12.40 -6.65
N ASN A 395 39.15 11.91 -5.87
CA ASN A 395 38.51 10.60 -6.03
C ASN A 395 37.15 10.68 -6.72
N ASP A 396 36.63 9.53 -7.08
CA ASP A 396 35.35 9.42 -7.77
C ASP A 396 34.11 9.60 -6.86
N THR A 397 34.28 9.83 -5.55
CA THR A 397 33.18 9.98 -4.60
C THR A 397 33.23 11.27 -3.82
N PHE A 398 32.08 11.80 -3.45
CA PHE A 398 31.94 12.97 -2.59
C PHE A 398 31.38 12.59 -1.21
N SER A 399 31.61 13.43 -0.21
CA SER A 399 31.14 13.22 1.16
C SER A 399 29.86 13.97 1.46
N PHE A 400 29.69 15.14 0.88
CA PHE A 400 28.51 16.00 0.98
C PHE A 400 28.59 17.05 -0.12
N TYR A 401 27.54 17.87 -0.26
CA TYR A 401 27.51 18.95 -1.24
C TYR A 401 26.80 20.19 -0.72
N SER A 402 27.09 21.34 -1.30
CA SER A 402 26.34 22.57 -1.05
C SER A 402 25.56 23.01 -2.28
N ILE A 403 24.49 23.77 -2.01
CA ILE A 403 23.63 24.40 -3.01
C ILE A 403 23.51 25.87 -2.64
N MET A 404 23.76 26.76 -3.59
CA MET A 404 23.57 28.21 -3.47
C MET A 404 22.95 28.79 -4.73
N SER A 405 22.39 29.99 -4.66
CA SER A 405 21.93 30.69 -5.86
C SER A 405 23.12 31.29 -6.60
N GLU A 406 23.01 31.43 -7.93
CA GLU A 406 24.07 32.04 -8.73
C GLU A 406 24.29 33.52 -8.39
N GLU A 407 23.25 34.23 -7.97
CA GLU A 407 23.32 35.65 -7.58
C GLU A 407 24.12 35.88 -6.30
N GLY A 408 24.29 34.85 -5.44
CA GLY A 408 25.11 34.88 -4.23
C GLY A 408 26.54 34.37 -4.41
N ALA A 409 26.89 33.91 -5.61
CA ALA A 409 28.18 33.28 -5.91
C ALA A 409 29.24 34.25 -6.52
N GLU A 410 28.90 35.54 -6.76
CA GLU A 410 29.81 36.61 -7.15
C GLU A 410 30.33 37.37 -5.90
#